data_df1f2bff03c195bcee2579e870acf704
#
_entry.id   df1f2bff03c195bcee2579e870acf704
#
_cell.length_a   1.000
_cell.length_b   1.000
_cell.length_c   1.000
_cell.angle_alpha   90.00
_cell.angle_beta   90.00
_cell.angle_gamma   90.00
#
_symmetry.space_group_name_H-M   'P 1'
#
loop_
_entity.id
_entity.type
_entity.pdbx_description
1 polymer ?
#
loop_
_entity_poly.entity_id
_entity_poly.type
_entity_poly.pdbx_seq_one_letter_code
_entity_poly.pdbx_strand_id
1 'polypeptide(L)'
;MLLHVPTTALFELDDLGADVLRAVREHGSAEPEQLAAALGPSYGSEPVRAFIERMMSLQVLQPSGREQAVNPQRVHVETYPLSTLVLNVNTGCNLGCQYCYKEDLAVPAAGKRMSPEVAMRSVELLLEQARGRRRQVGIVFFGGEPLTNMPLIREVVQYAEQRAEQTGIAVEFSLTTNATLLTETIIDWFNAHRFGISVSIDGPRAIHDRNRRTVGGGATYQVVSRKARLLLERYRAKPIGARVTLTAGTTEVEQIHQHLRGDLGFHEVGYAPVTAAEQAGHALSAEELNEVYQGFERLGRDYLAAALAGRTNGFSNLHQLMTDLHEGRRKALPCGAGVGLLAVDDQGELNLCHRFTGSDLPTFGNVTGGIDAAALGSFLQQAAERSGTHCETCRIRNLCAGGCYHESWARYGDPHHKTYHYCELLRRWVDFGIAIFSEISARNPGYFESHIETRRAVA
;
A
#
# COMPACT_ATOMS: atom_id res chain seq x y z
N MET A 1 7.76 -5.08 -24.02
CA MET A 1 6.46 -5.01 -23.28
C MET A 1 5.73 -3.71 -23.57
N LEU A 2 4.42 -3.75 -23.70
CA LEU A 2 3.52 -2.60 -23.85
C LEU A 2 2.53 -2.56 -22.67
N LEU A 3 2.47 -1.42 -21.96
CA LEU A 3 1.43 -1.16 -20.97
C LEU A 3 0.23 -0.48 -21.64
N HIS A 4 -0.90 -1.14 -21.69
CA HIS A 4 -2.16 -0.54 -22.11
C HIS A 4 -2.79 0.22 -20.95
N VAL A 5 -2.59 1.54 -20.90
CA VAL A 5 -2.97 2.39 -19.76
C VAL A 5 -4.45 2.25 -19.36
N PRO A 6 -5.43 2.20 -20.31
CA PRO A 6 -6.85 2.08 -19.95
C PRO A 6 -7.20 0.82 -19.16
N THR A 7 -6.56 -0.32 -19.46
CA THR A 7 -6.86 -1.61 -18.83
C THR A 7 -5.80 -2.08 -17.84
N THR A 8 -4.64 -1.42 -17.78
CA THR A 8 -3.40 -1.85 -17.10
C THR A 8 -2.86 -3.21 -17.58
N ALA A 9 -3.35 -3.70 -18.73
CA ALA A 9 -2.85 -4.92 -19.32
C ALA A 9 -1.41 -4.73 -19.84
N LEU A 10 -0.59 -5.74 -19.64
CA LEU A 10 0.75 -5.82 -20.20
C LEU A 10 0.74 -6.80 -21.38
N PHE A 11 1.24 -6.35 -22.52
CA PHE A 11 1.40 -7.17 -23.70
C PHE A 11 2.88 -7.39 -23.98
N GLU A 12 3.25 -8.63 -24.18
CA GLU A 12 4.52 -8.97 -24.79
C GLU A 12 4.43 -8.69 -26.28
N LEU A 13 5.46 -8.04 -26.82
CA LEU A 13 5.55 -7.69 -28.24
C LEU A 13 6.70 -8.47 -28.84
N ASP A 14 6.44 -9.10 -29.98
CA ASP A 14 7.47 -9.55 -30.90
C ASP A 14 8.07 -8.36 -31.69
N ASP A 15 9.02 -8.62 -32.56
CA ASP A 15 9.69 -7.59 -33.35
C ASP A 15 8.69 -6.88 -34.30
N LEU A 16 7.74 -7.60 -34.89
CA LEU A 16 6.67 -7.02 -35.70
C LEU A 16 5.85 -6.03 -34.89
N GLY A 17 5.39 -6.45 -33.71
CA GLY A 17 4.58 -5.62 -32.82
C GLY A 17 5.32 -4.37 -32.36
N ALA A 18 6.60 -4.51 -32.03
CA ALA A 18 7.45 -3.40 -31.64
C ALA A 18 7.63 -2.38 -32.78
N ASP A 19 7.85 -2.85 -34.02
CA ASP A 19 8.07 -2.00 -35.18
C ASP A 19 6.77 -1.29 -35.62
N VAL A 20 5.63 -1.98 -35.62
CA VAL A 20 4.32 -1.34 -35.90
C VAL A 20 4.02 -0.22 -34.91
N LEU A 21 4.18 -0.47 -33.60
CA LEU A 21 3.91 0.54 -32.57
C LEU A 21 4.92 1.70 -32.61
N ARG A 22 6.19 1.43 -32.97
CA ARG A 22 7.20 2.46 -33.16
C ARG A 22 6.83 3.36 -34.33
N ALA A 23 6.43 2.79 -35.48
CA ALA A 23 6.01 3.55 -36.65
C ALA A 23 4.77 4.42 -36.37
N VAL A 24 3.77 3.87 -35.67
CA VAL A 24 2.59 4.66 -35.27
C VAL A 24 2.99 5.82 -34.33
N ARG A 25 3.90 5.60 -33.40
CA ARG A 25 4.36 6.63 -32.46
C ARG A 25 5.13 7.75 -33.17
N GLU A 26 5.99 7.41 -34.12
CA GLU A 26 6.83 8.37 -34.87
C GLU A 26 6.00 9.27 -35.80
N HIS A 27 4.94 8.74 -36.37
CA HIS A 27 4.07 9.47 -37.28
C HIS A 27 2.84 10.08 -36.59
N GLY A 28 2.62 9.81 -35.30
CA GLY A 28 1.44 10.25 -34.53
C GLY A 28 0.13 9.56 -34.94
N SER A 29 0.01 9.14 -36.20
CA SER A 29 -1.04 8.29 -36.77
C SER A 29 -0.50 7.64 -38.04
N ALA A 30 -1.01 6.48 -38.41
CA ALA A 30 -0.66 5.84 -39.69
C ALA A 30 -1.84 5.03 -40.20
N GLU A 31 -2.08 5.10 -41.53
CA GLU A 31 -3.06 4.24 -42.18
C GLU A 31 -2.57 2.78 -42.20
N PRO A 32 -3.44 1.78 -41.92
CA PRO A 32 -3.06 0.37 -41.93
C PRO A 32 -2.33 -0.08 -43.20
N GLU A 33 -2.75 0.41 -44.36
CA GLU A 33 -2.14 0.10 -45.66
C GLU A 33 -0.74 0.70 -45.81
N GLN A 34 -0.47 1.88 -45.25
CA GLN A 34 0.86 2.49 -45.24
C GLN A 34 1.82 1.70 -44.38
N LEU A 35 1.38 1.22 -43.20
CA LEU A 35 2.17 0.34 -42.31
C LEU A 35 2.44 -1.00 -42.99
N ALA A 36 1.43 -1.59 -43.65
CA ALA A 36 1.56 -2.85 -44.38
C ALA A 36 2.53 -2.70 -45.59
N ALA A 37 2.55 -1.55 -46.26
CA ALA A 37 3.52 -1.28 -47.33
C ALA A 37 4.96 -1.06 -46.79
N ALA A 38 5.11 -0.33 -45.66
CA ALA A 38 6.41 0.00 -45.08
C ALA A 38 7.09 -1.21 -44.42
N LEU A 39 6.35 -2.02 -43.68
CA LEU A 39 6.86 -3.17 -42.91
C LEU A 39 6.70 -4.49 -43.63
N GLY A 40 5.89 -4.54 -44.71
CA GLY A 40 5.66 -5.73 -45.52
C GLY A 40 6.90 -6.39 -46.09
N PRO A 41 7.93 -5.64 -46.54
CA PRO A 41 9.20 -6.24 -46.97
C PRO A 41 9.92 -7.08 -45.90
N SER A 42 9.78 -6.74 -44.64
CA SER A 42 10.42 -7.43 -43.52
C SER A 42 9.56 -8.56 -42.92
N TYR A 43 8.23 -8.38 -42.88
CA TYR A 43 7.34 -9.27 -42.11
C TYR A 43 6.21 -9.88 -42.97
N GLY A 44 6.03 -9.44 -44.21
CA GLY A 44 4.85 -9.75 -45.01
C GLY A 44 3.69 -8.80 -44.73
N SER A 45 2.99 -8.38 -45.78
CA SER A 45 1.88 -7.40 -45.62
C SER A 45 0.68 -7.98 -44.86
N GLU A 46 0.38 -9.27 -45.00
CA GLU A 46 -0.74 -9.93 -44.32
C GLU A 46 -0.52 -10.06 -42.80
N PRO A 47 0.66 -10.51 -42.27
CA PRO A 47 0.95 -10.47 -40.84
C PRO A 47 0.87 -9.08 -40.23
N VAL A 48 1.31 -8.03 -40.94
CA VAL A 48 1.20 -6.63 -40.46
C VAL A 48 -0.27 -6.23 -40.30
N ARG A 49 -1.12 -6.50 -41.30
CA ARG A 49 -2.57 -6.23 -41.22
C ARG A 49 -3.23 -6.99 -40.09
N ALA A 50 -2.99 -8.29 -39.98
CA ALA A 50 -3.56 -9.12 -38.92
C ALA A 50 -3.16 -8.63 -37.53
N PHE A 51 -1.91 -8.18 -37.34
CA PHE A 51 -1.46 -7.57 -36.09
C PHE A 51 -2.21 -6.26 -35.81
N ILE A 52 -2.34 -5.35 -36.79
CA ILE A 52 -3.08 -4.09 -36.63
C ILE A 52 -4.53 -4.35 -36.24
N GLU A 53 -5.23 -5.25 -36.96
CA GLU A 53 -6.61 -5.62 -36.66
C GLU A 53 -6.75 -6.16 -35.23
N ARG A 54 -5.83 -7.02 -34.80
CA ARG A 54 -5.82 -7.54 -33.42
C ARG A 54 -5.61 -6.42 -32.40
N MET A 55 -4.69 -5.50 -32.64
CA MET A 55 -4.45 -4.36 -31.74
C MET A 55 -5.63 -3.40 -31.71
N MET A 56 -6.34 -3.24 -32.83
CA MET A 56 -7.60 -2.47 -32.88
C MET A 56 -8.72 -3.18 -32.10
N SER A 57 -8.86 -4.50 -32.22
CA SER A 57 -9.85 -5.28 -31.45
C SER A 57 -9.59 -5.21 -29.93
N LEU A 58 -8.33 -5.12 -29.53
CA LEU A 58 -7.89 -4.96 -28.14
C LEU A 58 -7.92 -3.48 -27.68
N GLN A 59 -8.34 -2.56 -28.57
CA GLN A 59 -8.36 -1.12 -28.30
C GLN A 59 -6.98 -0.51 -27.97
N VAL A 60 -5.90 -1.17 -28.31
CA VAL A 60 -4.53 -0.67 -28.19
C VAL A 60 -4.25 0.36 -29.29
N LEU A 61 -4.67 0.05 -30.51
CA LEU A 61 -4.73 1.00 -31.64
C LEU A 61 -6.19 1.44 -31.83
N GLN A 62 -6.40 2.68 -32.21
CA GLN A 62 -7.72 3.26 -32.40
C GLN A 62 -7.76 4.13 -33.66
N PRO A 63 -8.92 4.24 -34.33
CA PRO A 63 -9.09 5.20 -35.41
C PRO A 63 -8.81 6.63 -34.93
N SER A 64 -8.13 7.42 -35.76
CA SER A 64 -7.86 8.83 -35.48
C SER A 64 -9.14 9.60 -35.16
N GLY A 65 -9.11 10.47 -34.16
CA GLY A 65 -10.27 11.25 -33.70
C GLY A 65 -11.23 10.54 -32.74
N ARG A 66 -11.01 9.28 -32.43
CA ARG A 66 -11.66 8.61 -31.28
C ARG A 66 -10.74 8.61 -30.08
N GLU A 67 -10.63 9.74 -29.41
CA GLU A 67 -10.08 9.72 -28.05
C GLU A 67 -11.01 8.86 -27.18
N GLN A 68 -10.47 7.83 -26.57
CA GLN A 68 -11.22 7.14 -25.51
C GLN A 68 -11.50 8.17 -24.42
N ALA A 69 -12.76 8.58 -24.31
CA ALA A 69 -13.21 9.19 -23.08
C ALA A 69 -12.84 8.21 -21.95
N VAL A 70 -11.84 8.59 -21.15
CA VAL A 70 -11.49 7.85 -19.95
C VAL A 70 -12.73 7.95 -19.07
N ASN A 71 -13.56 6.91 -19.15
CA ASN A 71 -14.79 6.86 -18.37
C ASN A 71 -14.35 6.92 -16.91
N PRO A 72 -14.58 8.02 -16.17
CA PRO A 72 -14.14 8.10 -14.80
C PRO A 72 -14.79 6.93 -14.07
N GLN A 73 -13.98 6.11 -13.42
CA GLN A 73 -14.50 4.99 -12.64
C GLN A 73 -15.39 5.59 -11.55
N ARG A 74 -16.70 5.43 -11.66
CA ARG A 74 -17.62 5.84 -10.60
C ARG A 74 -17.35 4.96 -9.39
N VAL A 75 -17.03 5.60 -8.27
CA VAL A 75 -16.86 4.91 -7.00
C VAL A 75 -18.23 4.80 -6.35
N HIS A 76 -18.78 3.60 -6.34
CA HIS A 76 -20.03 3.30 -5.65
C HIS A 76 -19.71 2.73 -4.27
N VAL A 77 -19.79 3.54 -3.23
CA VAL A 77 -19.50 3.13 -1.83
C VAL A 77 -20.33 1.93 -1.42
N GLU A 78 -21.58 1.87 -1.86
CA GLU A 78 -22.53 0.80 -1.56
C GLU A 78 -22.09 -0.58 -2.07
N THR A 79 -21.23 -0.62 -3.11
CA THR A 79 -20.71 -1.86 -3.69
C THR A 79 -19.43 -2.34 -3.02
N TYR A 80 -18.84 -1.55 -2.13
CA TYR A 80 -17.62 -1.88 -1.40
C TYR A 80 -17.90 -2.05 0.09
N PRO A 81 -18.35 -3.23 0.52
CA PRO A 81 -18.56 -3.49 1.94
C PRO A 81 -17.25 -3.36 2.70
N LEU A 82 -17.35 -2.80 3.91
CA LEU A 82 -16.22 -2.70 4.81
C LEU A 82 -15.57 -4.08 4.99
N SER A 83 -14.28 -4.15 4.80
CA SER A 83 -13.49 -5.38 4.94
C SER A 83 -12.50 -5.31 6.07
N THR A 84 -12.17 -4.09 6.50
CA THR A 84 -11.14 -3.87 7.52
C THR A 84 -11.52 -2.68 8.39
N LEU A 85 -11.45 -2.84 9.70
CA LEU A 85 -11.45 -1.75 10.66
C LEU A 85 -10.10 -1.62 11.35
N VAL A 86 -9.61 -0.39 11.43
CA VAL A 86 -8.44 -0.04 12.23
C VAL A 86 -8.93 0.53 13.56
N LEU A 87 -8.73 -0.19 14.64
CA LEU A 87 -9.09 0.25 15.98
C LEU A 87 -7.92 1.03 16.61
N ASN A 88 -8.09 2.33 16.81
CA ASN A 88 -7.15 3.13 17.57
C ASN A 88 -7.42 2.91 19.06
N VAL A 89 -6.84 1.84 19.60
CA VAL A 89 -7.13 1.37 20.96
C VAL A 89 -6.67 2.33 22.06
N ASN A 90 -5.82 3.29 21.70
CA ASN A 90 -5.38 4.39 22.55
C ASN A 90 -4.67 5.49 21.76
N THR A 91 -4.53 6.67 22.36
CA THR A 91 -3.68 7.77 21.86
C THR A 91 -2.30 7.80 22.56
N GLY A 92 -2.09 6.97 23.59
CA GLY A 92 -0.85 6.93 24.36
C GLY A 92 0.26 6.17 23.65
N CYS A 93 1.47 6.72 23.63
CA CYS A 93 2.68 6.07 23.13
C CYS A 93 3.85 6.26 24.09
N ASN A 94 4.64 5.21 24.31
CA ASN A 94 5.85 5.26 25.11
C ASN A 94 7.09 5.75 24.35
N LEU A 95 6.95 6.05 23.05
CA LEU A 95 7.95 6.72 22.23
C LEU A 95 7.50 8.12 21.84
N GLY A 96 8.47 9.03 21.64
CA GLY A 96 8.30 10.37 21.11
C GLY A 96 9.03 10.51 19.79
N CYS A 97 8.64 9.74 18.77
CA CYS A 97 9.26 9.79 17.44
C CYS A 97 9.06 11.15 16.81
N GLN A 98 10.15 11.81 16.37
CA GLN A 98 10.11 13.20 15.87
C GLN A 98 9.23 13.39 14.63
N TYR A 99 9.07 12.37 13.83
CA TYR A 99 8.27 12.37 12.60
C TYR A 99 6.86 11.79 12.79
N CYS A 100 6.42 11.58 14.03
CA CYS A 100 5.11 10.97 14.24
C CYS A 100 4.00 11.87 13.72
N TYR A 101 3.18 11.33 12.82
CA TYR A 101 2.08 12.06 12.19
C TYR A 101 0.84 12.18 13.09
N LYS A 102 0.79 11.48 14.22
CA LYS A 102 -0.36 11.46 15.12
C LYS A 102 -0.50 12.82 15.83
N GLU A 103 -1.56 13.55 15.54
CA GLU A 103 -1.85 14.85 16.13
C GLU A 103 -2.38 14.73 17.57
N ASP A 104 -3.08 13.63 17.86
CA ASP A 104 -3.65 13.31 19.16
C ASP A 104 -2.70 12.48 20.07
N LEU A 105 -1.41 12.41 19.72
CA LEU A 105 -0.45 11.60 20.47
C LEU A 105 -0.22 12.15 21.87
N ALA A 106 -0.33 11.29 22.86
CA ALA A 106 -0.08 11.60 24.26
C ALA A 106 0.94 10.62 24.88
N VAL A 107 1.53 10.99 26.01
CA VAL A 107 2.29 10.04 26.83
C VAL A 107 1.34 8.93 27.37
N PRO A 108 1.80 7.70 27.64
CA PRO A 108 0.92 6.57 27.98
C PRO A 108 -0.05 6.86 29.13
N ALA A 109 0.38 7.60 30.14
CA ALA A 109 -0.44 7.91 31.30
C ALA A 109 -1.55 8.96 31.03
N ALA A 110 -1.37 9.82 30.02
CA ALA A 110 -2.32 10.86 29.63
C ALA A 110 -3.12 10.47 28.39
N GLY A 111 -2.81 9.35 27.74
CA GLY A 111 -3.48 8.88 26.53
C GLY A 111 -4.92 8.45 26.80
N LYS A 112 -5.82 8.84 25.92
CA LYS A 112 -7.20 8.34 25.91
C LYS A 112 -7.19 6.88 25.48
N ARG A 113 -8.10 6.09 26.02
CA ARG A 113 -8.26 4.67 25.72
C ARG A 113 -9.65 4.40 25.17
N MET A 114 -9.72 3.63 24.10
CA MET A 114 -10.99 3.11 23.59
C MET A 114 -11.66 2.25 24.66
N SER A 115 -12.96 2.44 24.86
CA SER A 115 -13.73 1.61 25.78
C SER A 115 -14.01 0.22 25.17
N PRO A 116 -14.20 -0.82 25.99
CA PRO A 116 -14.65 -2.12 25.50
C PRO A 116 -15.96 -2.03 24.70
N GLU A 117 -16.88 -1.19 25.12
CA GLU A 117 -18.15 -0.99 24.43
C GLU A 117 -17.94 -0.49 22.99
N VAL A 118 -17.16 0.57 22.80
CA VAL A 118 -16.81 1.09 21.45
C VAL A 118 -16.12 0.02 20.62
N ALA A 119 -15.19 -0.73 21.21
CA ALA A 119 -14.47 -1.78 20.50
C ALA A 119 -15.39 -2.92 20.04
N MET A 120 -16.31 -3.40 20.91
CA MET A 120 -17.26 -4.45 20.55
C MET A 120 -18.27 -3.98 19.51
N ARG A 121 -18.76 -2.74 19.61
CA ARG A 121 -19.65 -2.14 18.58
C ARG A 121 -18.93 -2.05 17.23
N SER A 122 -17.61 -1.77 17.22
CA SER A 122 -16.81 -1.79 16.01
C SER A 122 -16.76 -3.16 15.36
N VAL A 123 -16.62 -4.23 16.15
CA VAL A 123 -16.66 -5.62 15.64
C VAL A 123 -18.04 -5.92 15.03
N GLU A 124 -19.14 -5.55 15.71
CA GLU A 124 -20.49 -5.77 15.18
C GLU A 124 -20.70 -5.01 13.86
N LEU A 125 -20.34 -3.73 13.80
CA LEU A 125 -20.43 -2.94 12.56
C LEU A 125 -19.68 -3.62 11.41
N LEU A 126 -18.46 -4.11 11.65
CA LEU A 126 -17.67 -4.78 10.63
C LEU A 126 -18.33 -6.08 10.13
N LEU A 127 -18.84 -6.90 11.03
CA LEU A 127 -19.50 -8.17 10.70
C LEU A 127 -20.86 -7.94 10.02
N GLU A 128 -21.63 -6.92 10.43
CA GLU A 128 -22.88 -6.51 9.77
C GLU A 128 -22.64 -6.09 8.33
N GLN A 129 -21.61 -5.27 8.07
CA GLN A 129 -21.22 -4.84 6.73
C GLN A 129 -20.76 -5.99 5.85
N ALA A 130 -20.13 -7.01 6.42
CA ALA A 130 -19.61 -8.17 5.70
C ALA A 130 -20.68 -9.24 5.40
N ARG A 131 -21.81 -9.25 6.14
CA ARG A 131 -22.84 -10.30 6.06
C ARG A 131 -23.38 -10.47 4.64
N GLY A 132 -23.29 -11.70 4.12
CA GLY A 132 -23.73 -12.06 2.76
C GLY A 132 -22.86 -11.51 1.62
N ARG A 133 -21.76 -10.84 1.96
CA ARG A 133 -20.89 -10.17 0.98
C ARG A 133 -19.42 -10.63 1.08
N ARG A 134 -18.96 -11.03 2.26
CA ARG A 134 -17.59 -11.46 2.52
C ARG A 134 -17.55 -12.65 3.44
N ARG A 135 -16.56 -13.53 3.21
CA ARG A 135 -16.28 -14.67 4.09
C ARG A 135 -15.22 -14.35 5.14
N GLN A 136 -14.52 -13.24 4.99
CA GLN A 136 -13.40 -12.84 5.83
C GLN A 136 -13.31 -11.32 5.97
N VAL A 137 -12.97 -10.86 7.16
CA VAL A 137 -12.72 -9.44 7.50
C VAL A 137 -11.44 -9.29 8.33
N GLY A 138 -10.92 -8.07 8.41
CA GLY A 138 -9.70 -7.76 9.16
C GLY A 138 -9.93 -6.74 10.26
N ILE A 139 -9.33 -6.97 11.42
CA ILE A 139 -9.20 -5.99 12.50
C ILE A 139 -7.73 -5.67 12.67
N VAL A 140 -7.39 -4.38 12.53
CA VAL A 140 -6.04 -3.86 12.72
C VAL A 140 -5.98 -3.08 14.00
N PHE A 141 -5.17 -3.50 14.95
CA PHE A 141 -4.96 -2.74 16.19
C PHE A 141 -3.87 -1.69 15.96
N PHE A 142 -4.22 -0.46 16.27
CA PHE A 142 -3.38 0.71 16.08
C PHE A 142 -3.55 1.70 17.26
N GLY A 143 -2.91 2.89 17.16
CA GLY A 143 -3.01 3.95 18.15
C GLY A 143 -1.69 4.71 18.27
N GLY A 144 -1.34 5.14 19.47
CA GLY A 144 0.03 5.57 19.79
C GLY A 144 0.96 4.35 19.76
N GLU A 145 0.89 3.50 20.82
CA GLU A 145 1.46 2.15 20.81
C GLU A 145 0.37 1.17 21.26
N PRO A 146 -0.12 0.27 20.39
CA PRO A 146 -1.25 -0.60 20.74
C PRO A 146 -0.97 -1.52 21.92
N LEU A 147 0.28 -1.98 22.14
CA LEU A 147 0.64 -2.87 23.24
C LEU A 147 0.49 -2.22 24.62
N THR A 148 0.33 -0.90 24.72
CA THR A 148 -0.02 -0.23 25.99
C THR A 148 -1.45 -0.51 26.43
N ASN A 149 -2.31 -1.07 25.55
CA ASN A 149 -3.69 -1.48 25.84
C ASN A 149 -3.94 -2.96 25.51
N MET A 150 -3.00 -3.83 25.85
CA MET A 150 -3.15 -5.29 25.66
C MET A 150 -4.42 -5.88 26.28
N PRO A 151 -4.93 -5.41 27.44
CA PRO A 151 -6.20 -5.93 27.98
C PRO A 151 -7.34 -5.80 26.97
N LEU A 152 -7.57 -4.62 26.39
CA LEU A 152 -8.61 -4.40 25.40
C LEU A 152 -8.38 -5.25 24.13
N ILE A 153 -7.13 -5.37 23.65
CA ILE A 153 -6.82 -6.21 22.50
C ILE A 153 -7.25 -7.65 22.72
N ARG A 154 -6.99 -8.20 23.92
CA ARG A 154 -7.40 -9.56 24.30
C ARG A 154 -8.90 -9.73 24.33
N GLU A 155 -9.61 -8.78 24.91
CA GLU A 155 -11.09 -8.78 24.96
C GLU A 155 -11.70 -8.73 23.55
N VAL A 156 -11.19 -7.84 22.67
CA VAL A 156 -11.66 -7.72 21.29
C VAL A 156 -11.42 -9.00 20.50
N VAL A 157 -10.25 -9.61 20.61
CA VAL A 157 -9.94 -10.86 19.92
C VAL A 157 -10.86 -11.97 20.36
N GLN A 158 -11.03 -12.17 21.66
CA GLN A 158 -11.93 -13.19 22.21
C GLN A 158 -13.37 -12.98 21.72
N TYR A 159 -13.86 -11.75 21.77
CA TYR A 159 -15.19 -11.40 21.29
C TYR A 159 -15.34 -11.65 19.79
N ALA A 160 -14.39 -11.17 18.98
CA ALA A 160 -14.44 -11.31 17.54
C ALA A 160 -14.36 -12.78 17.08
N GLU A 161 -13.55 -13.62 17.73
CA GLU A 161 -13.50 -15.06 17.47
C GLU A 161 -14.84 -15.74 17.80
N GLN A 162 -15.45 -15.42 18.93
CA GLN A 162 -16.80 -15.94 19.28
C GLN A 162 -17.84 -15.51 18.24
N ARG A 163 -17.79 -14.25 17.77
CA ARG A 163 -18.70 -13.77 16.74
C ARG A 163 -18.45 -14.39 15.38
N ALA A 164 -17.16 -14.65 15.04
CA ALA A 164 -16.77 -15.35 13.82
C ALA A 164 -17.40 -16.75 13.74
N GLU A 165 -17.38 -17.51 14.84
CA GLU A 165 -18.02 -18.82 14.94
C GLU A 165 -19.53 -18.74 14.71
N GLN A 166 -20.20 -17.72 15.26
CA GLN A 166 -21.66 -17.53 15.16
C GLN A 166 -22.10 -17.07 13.77
N THR A 167 -21.29 -16.26 13.10
CA THR A 167 -21.64 -15.65 11.80
C THR A 167 -21.10 -16.41 10.59
N GLY A 168 -20.13 -17.29 10.79
CA GLY A 168 -19.39 -17.96 9.70
C GLY A 168 -18.45 -17.03 8.92
N ILE A 169 -18.17 -15.81 9.45
CA ILE A 169 -17.26 -14.84 8.84
C ILE A 169 -15.94 -14.91 9.59
N ALA A 170 -14.86 -15.31 8.93
CA ALA A 170 -13.53 -15.36 9.52
C ALA A 170 -13.03 -13.94 9.87
N VAL A 171 -12.35 -13.80 11.00
CA VAL A 171 -11.74 -12.54 11.41
C VAL A 171 -10.23 -12.71 11.49
N GLU A 172 -9.50 -11.87 10.77
CA GLU A 172 -8.04 -11.79 10.84
C GLU A 172 -7.60 -10.60 11.68
N PHE A 173 -6.55 -10.82 12.46
CA PHE A 173 -5.98 -9.80 13.33
C PHE A 173 -4.61 -9.37 12.86
N SER A 174 -4.33 -8.07 12.94
CA SER A 174 -2.99 -7.54 12.71
C SER A 174 -2.70 -6.31 13.56
N LEU A 175 -1.43 -5.99 13.70
CA LEU A 175 -0.99 -4.77 14.38
C LEU A 175 0.35 -4.26 13.84
N THR A 176 0.58 -2.96 14.07
CA THR A 176 1.90 -2.35 13.93
C THR A 176 2.37 -1.89 15.30
N THR A 177 3.57 -2.28 15.71
CA THR A 177 4.12 -1.97 17.03
C THR A 177 5.55 -1.43 16.94
N ASN A 178 5.94 -0.61 17.92
CA ASN A 178 7.33 -0.23 18.12
C ASN A 178 8.15 -1.35 18.82
N ALA A 179 7.53 -2.48 19.13
CA ALA A 179 8.09 -3.69 19.72
C ALA A 179 8.66 -3.56 21.14
N THR A 180 8.79 -2.38 21.74
CA THR A 180 9.44 -2.19 23.04
C THR A 180 8.78 -2.97 24.18
N LEU A 181 7.47 -3.18 24.09
CA LEU A 181 6.64 -3.85 25.10
C LEU A 181 6.44 -5.36 24.87
N LEU A 182 7.00 -5.93 23.80
CA LEU A 182 6.90 -7.36 23.52
C LEU A 182 7.50 -8.18 24.66
N THR A 183 6.80 -9.24 25.06
CA THR A 183 7.26 -10.27 25.97
C THR A 183 7.04 -11.65 25.36
N GLU A 184 7.67 -12.68 25.86
CA GLU A 184 7.44 -14.06 25.41
C GLU A 184 5.95 -14.42 25.46
N THR A 185 5.28 -14.11 26.56
CA THR A 185 3.85 -14.38 26.75
C THR A 185 2.97 -13.66 25.70
N ILE A 186 3.32 -12.40 25.33
CA ILE A 186 2.60 -11.66 24.30
C ILE A 186 2.85 -12.29 22.92
N ILE A 187 4.08 -12.68 22.62
CA ILE A 187 4.44 -13.32 21.36
C ILE A 187 3.74 -14.67 21.20
N ASP A 188 3.72 -15.49 22.25
CA ASP A 188 3.04 -16.79 22.23
C ASP A 188 1.54 -16.63 22.03
N TRP A 189 0.94 -15.62 22.65
CA TRP A 189 -0.46 -15.28 22.47
C TRP A 189 -0.74 -14.81 21.02
N PHE A 190 0.08 -13.94 20.45
CA PHE A 190 -0.04 -13.56 19.05
C PHE A 190 0.09 -14.74 18.09
N ASN A 191 1.00 -15.69 18.41
CA ASN A 191 1.18 -16.88 17.60
C ASN A 191 -0.06 -17.78 17.63
N ALA A 192 -0.69 -17.94 18.81
CA ALA A 192 -1.94 -18.71 18.96
C ALA A 192 -3.10 -18.12 18.14
N HIS A 193 -3.22 -16.79 18.10
CA HIS A 193 -4.27 -16.06 17.38
C HIS A 193 -3.85 -15.62 15.95
N ARG A 194 -2.72 -16.11 15.44
CA ARG A 194 -2.23 -15.92 14.05
C ARG A 194 -2.19 -14.46 13.60
N PHE A 195 -1.70 -13.55 14.45
CA PHE A 195 -1.62 -12.12 14.13
C PHE A 195 -0.71 -11.82 12.93
N GLY A 196 -1.09 -10.90 12.06
CA GLY A 196 -0.17 -10.20 11.17
C GLY A 196 0.63 -9.16 11.99
N ILE A 197 1.94 -9.22 11.98
CA ILE A 197 2.77 -8.33 12.81
C ILE A 197 3.71 -7.53 11.93
N SER A 198 3.66 -6.19 12.09
CA SER A 198 4.63 -5.27 11.52
C SER A 198 5.37 -4.57 12.67
N VAL A 199 6.70 -4.60 12.61
CA VAL A 199 7.56 -3.91 13.58
C VAL A 199 8.07 -2.60 12.99
N SER A 200 7.87 -1.51 13.71
CA SER A 200 8.39 -0.19 13.35
C SER A 200 9.86 -0.07 13.74
N ILE A 201 10.75 -0.18 12.76
CA ILE A 201 12.21 -0.10 12.95
C ILE A 201 12.85 0.50 11.69
N ASP A 202 13.65 1.56 11.85
CA ASP A 202 14.12 2.35 10.71
C ASP A 202 15.49 1.93 10.16
N GLY A 203 16.14 0.93 10.80
CA GLY A 203 17.43 0.41 10.31
C GLY A 203 18.46 0.22 11.43
N PRO A 204 19.77 0.33 11.13
CA PRO A 204 20.85 0.28 12.12
C PRO A 204 20.70 1.35 13.21
N ARG A 205 21.39 1.14 14.36
CA ARG A 205 21.28 2.01 15.54
C ARG A 205 21.35 3.50 15.24
N ALA A 206 22.32 3.93 14.43
CA ALA A 206 22.53 5.35 14.14
C ALA A 206 21.34 5.98 13.40
N ILE A 207 20.69 5.23 12.52
CA ILE A 207 19.50 5.64 11.79
C ILE A 207 18.27 5.60 12.69
N HIS A 208 18.04 4.48 13.35
CA HIS A 208 16.87 4.28 14.19
C HIS A 208 16.80 5.28 15.35
N ASP A 209 17.89 5.43 16.11
CA ASP A 209 17.95 6.28 17.30
C ASP A 209 17.96 7.78 16.98
N ARG A 210 18.08 8.18 15.70
CA ARG A 210 17.94 9.58 15.28
C ARG A 210 16.53 10.09 15.58
N ASN A 211 15.52 9.32 15.24
CA ASN A 211 14.11 9.75 15.27
C ASN A 211 13.27 8.98 16.29
N ARG A 212 13.54 7.66 16.49
CA ARG A 212 12.72 6.81 17.36
C ARG A 212 13.30 6.79 18.78
N ARG A 213 12.90 7.77 19.56
CA ARG A 213 13.33 7.94 20.94
C ARG A 213 12.19 7.70 21.92
N THR A 214 12.52 7.41 23.16
CA THR A 214 11.51 7.43 24.22
C THR A 214 10.96 8.86 24.41
N VAL A 215 9.84 9.00 25.11
CA VAL A 215 9.29 10.31 25.50
C VAL A 215 10.34 11.16 26.24
N GLY A 216 11.22 10.53 27.03
CA GLY A 216 12.33 11.19 27.71
C GLY A 216 13.60 11.38 26.85
N GLY A 217 13.55 11.16 25.53
CA GLY A 217 14.67 11.38 24.60
C GLY A 217 15.72 10.26 24.55
N GLY A 218 15.54 9.15 25.28
CA GLY A 218 16.46 8.03 25.30
C GLY A 218 16.42 7.20 24.01
N ALA A 219 17.56 6.58 23.64
CA ALA A 219 17.71 5.69 22.50
C ALA A 219 16.88 4.40 22.67
N THR A 220 16.31 3.87 21.59
CA THR A 220 15.41 2.71 21.66
C THR A 220 15.88 1.51 20.84
N TYR A 221 16.83 1.67 19.94
CA TYR A 221 17.31 0.60 19.06
C TYR A 221 17.68 -0.69 19.79
N GLN A 222 18.41 -0.59 20.91
CA GLN A 222 18.87 -1.78 21.64
C GLN A 222 17.72 -2.61 22.18
N VAL A 223 16.66 -1.97 22.68
CA VAL A 223 15.46 -2.66 23.16
C VAL A 223 14.68 -3.23 21.99
N VAL A 224 14.44 -2.43 20.94
CA VAL A 224 13.67 -2.83 19.78
C VAL A 224 14.32 -4.01 19.06
N SER A 225 15.62 -3.93 18.76
CA SER A 225 16.34 -5.01 18.07
C SER A 225 16.35 -6.32 18.85
N ARG A 226 16.55 -6.27 20.19
CA ARG A 226 16.47 -7.45 21.05
C ARG A 226 15.07 -8.07 21.02
N LYS A 227 14.02 -7.26 21.13
CA LYS A 227 12.62 -7.72 21.10
C LYS A 227 12.20 -8.23 19.73
N ALA A 228 12.70 -7.61 18.66
CA ALA A 228 12.49 -8.09 17.30
C ALA A 228 13.14 -9.48 17.08
N ARG A 229 14.36 -9.69 17.56
CA ARG A 229 14.99 -11.03 17.51
C ARG A 229 14.17 -12.08 18.27
N LEU A 230 13.74 -11.76 19.48
CA LEU A 230 12.87 -12.64 20.27
C LEU A 230 11.57 -12.98 19.52
N LEU A 231 10.95 -11.98 18.87
CA LEU A 231 9.75 -12.18 18.05
C LEU A 231 10.05 -13.11 16.86
N LEU A 232 11.11 -12.84 16.10
CA LEU A 232 11.52 -13.62 14.94
C LEU A 232 11.91 -15.07 15.29
N GLU A 233 12.45 -15.30 16.49
CA GLU A 233 12.81 -16.63 17.01
C GLU A 233 11.60 -17.45 17.47
N ARG A 234 10.56 -16.82 18.01
CA ARG A 234 9.41 -17.53 18.62
C ARG A 234 8.17 -17.58 17.74
N TYR A 235 7.92 -16.55 16.96
CA TYR A 235 6.69 -16.44 16.16
C TYR A 235 6.79 -17.22 14.85
N ARG A 236 5.73 -18.02 14.52
CA ARG A 236 5.70 -18.90 13.34
C ARG A 236 4.43 -18.80 12.51
N ALA A 237 3.38 -18.16 13.01
CA ALA A 237 2.05 -18.22 12.38
C ALA A 237 1.97 -17.49 11.05
N LYS A 238 2.68 -16.36 10.88
CA LYS A 238 2.72 -15.55 9.66
C LYS A 238 4.11 -14.90 9.50
N PRO A 239 4.50 -14.47 8.28
CA PRO A 239 5.68 -13.64 8.08
C PRO A 239 5.63 -12.34 8.91
N ILE A 240 6.79 -11.88 9.40
CA ILE A 240 6.91 -10.65 10.18
C ILE A 240 7.56 -9.59 9.29
N GLY A 241 6.90 -8.42 9.15
CA GLY A 241 7.38 -7.29 8.39
C GLY A 241 8.10 -6.25 9.25
N ALA A 242 9.15 -5.64 8.70
CA ALA A 242 9.72 -4.39 9.21
C ALA A 242 9.12 -3.20 8.45
N ARG A 243 8.76 -2.12 9.16
CA ARG A 243 8.29 -0.86 8.59
C ARG A 243 9.29 0.24 8.87
N VAL A 244 9.84 0.78 7.79
CA VAL A 244 10.84 1.84 7.79
C VAL A 244 10.21 3.15 7.37
N THR A 245 10.40 4.18 8.17
CA THR A 245 10.07 5.56 7.78
C THR A 245 11.37 6.26 7.37
N LEU A 246 11.46 6.64 6.11
CA LEU A 246 12.58 7.41 5.56
C LEU A 246 12.38 8.90 5.83
N THR A 247 13.40 9.54 6.38
CA THR A 247 13.39 10.97 6.74
C THR A 247 14.61 11.66 6.15
N ALA A 248 14.64 12.99 6.18
CA ALA A 248 15.82 13.76 5.80
C ALA A 248 17.10 13.19 6.42
N GLY A 249 18.13 13.04 5.61
CA GLY A 249 19.40 12.42 5.99
C GLY A 249 19.36 10.90 6.14
N THR A 250 18.34 10.23 5.60
CA THR A 250 18.20 8.75 5.59
C THR A 250 17.87 8.27 4.19
N THR A 251 18.89 8.00 3.39
CA THR A 251 18.77 7.57 1.99
C THR A 251 19.38 6.19 1.73
N GLU A 252 20.06 5.58 2.74
CA GLU A 252 20.86 4.37 2.64
C GLU A 252 19.99 3.10 2.69
N VAL A 253 19.02 2.98 1.77
CA VAL A 253 17.99 1.93 1.79
C VAL A 253 18.57 0.51 1.68
N GLU A 254 19.70 0.33 0.97
CA GLU A 254 20.38 -0.97 0.84
C GLU A 254 21.02 -1.40 2.17
N GLN A 255 21.68 -0.48 2.87
CA GLN A 255 22.25 -0.74 4.19
C GLN A 255 21.14 -1.08 5.21
N ILE A 256 20.04 -0.33 5.16
CA ILE A 256 18.86 -0.59 5.99
C ILE A 256 18.31 -1.99 5.68
N HIS A 257 18.17 -2.32 4.39
CA HIS A 257 17.64 -3.61 3.95
C HIS A 257 18.53 -4.76 4.41
N GLN A 258 19.85 -4.67 4.17
CA GLN A 258 20.81 -5.66 4.64
C GLN A 258 20.73 -5.85 6.16
N HIS A 259 20.63 -4.76 6.90
CA HIS A 259 20.52 -4.83 8.36
C HIS A 259 19.22 -5.52 8.82
N LEU A 260 18.08 -5.11 8.27
CA LEU A 260 16.78 -5.63 8.71
C LEU A 260 16.51 -7.04 8.21
N ARG A 261 16.80 -7.30 6.93
CA ARG A 261 16.58 -8.60 6.29
C ARG A 261 17.71 -9.59 6.58
N GLY A 262 18.98 -9.15 6.42
CA GLY A 262 20.17 -10.00 6.57
C GLY A 262 20.54 -10.23 8.03
N ASP A 263 20.76 -9.16 8.82
CA ASP A 263 21.32 -9.30 10.18
C ASP A 263 20.25 -9.60 11.24
N LEU A 264 19.03 -9.01 11.12
CA LEU A 264 17.93 -9.25 12.06
C LEU A 264 17.02 -10.40 11.65
N GLY A 265 16.85 -10.67 10.35
CA GLY A 265 16.09 -11.80 9.85
C GLY A 265 14.60 -11.51 9.61
N PHE A 266 14.17 -10.26 9.42
CA PHE A 266 12.78 -9.96 9.03
C PHE A 266 12.43 -10.62 7.69
N HIS A 267 11.20 -11.10 7.57
CA HIS A 267 10.75 -11.76 6.34
C HIS A 267 10.56 -10.77 5.19
N GLU A 268 10.12 -9.55 5.52
CA GLU A 268 9.93 -8.46 4.57
C GLU A 268 10.28 -7.11 5.17
N VAL A 269 10.69 -6.17 4.32
CA VAL A 269 11.00 -4.79 4.69
C VAL A 269 10.24 -3.85 3.75
N GLY A 270 9.38 -3.02 4.33
CA GLY A 270 8.61 -2.00 3.62
C GLY A 270 9.05 -0.61 4.00
N TYR A 271 9.25 0.23 3.00
CA TYR A 271 9.73 1.60 3.14
C TYR A 271 8.63 2.59 2.79
N ALA A 272 8.57 3.67 3.55
CA ALA A 272 7.73 4.82 3.22
C ALA A 272 8.51 6.12 3.49
N PRO A 273 8.57 7.05 2.55
CA PRO A 273 8.95 8.43 2.85
C PRO A 273 8.04 8.97 3.95
N VAL A 274 8.60 9.80 4.81
CA VAL A 274 7.82 10.46 5.86
C VAL A 274 6.73 11.34 5.23
N THR A 275 5.53 11.26 5.80
CA THR A 275 4.44 12.17 5.44
C THR A 275 4.56 13.43 6.29
N ALA A 276 4.93 14.54 5.68
CA ALA A 276 5.17 15.81 6.38
C ALA A 276 4.91 16.98 5.47
N ALA A 277 4.66 18.15 6.09
CA ALA A 277 4.70 19.43 5.38
C ALA A 277 6.10 19.66 4.79
N GLU A 278 6.17 20.38 3.68
CA GLU A 278 7.43 20.58 2.94
C GLU A 278 8.53 21.24 3.78
N GLN A 279 8.13 22.14 4.68
CA GLN A 279 9.04 22.86 5.58
C GLN A 279 9.42 22.11 6.85
N ALA A 280 8.89 20.90 7.05
CA ALA A 280 9.23 20.10 8.23
C ALA A 280 10.68 19.61 8.14
N GLY A 281 11.44 19.81 9.20
CA GLY A 281 12.88 19.50 9.22
C GLY A 281 13.24 17.99 9.03
N HIS A 282 12.25 17.11 8.99
CA HIS A 282 12.40 15.69 8.69
C HIS A 282 11.87 15.30 7.31
N ALA A 283 11.32 16.24 6.52
CA ALA A 283 10.89 16.00 5.15
C ALA A 283 12.11 15.75 4.25
N LEU A 284 11.98 14.76 3.36
CA LEU A 284 13.02 14.48 2.35
C LEU A 284 13.02 15.57 1.28
N SER A 285 14.21 16.03 0.90
CA SER A 285 14.39 16.91 -0.26
C SER A 285 14.13 16.15 -1.57
N ALA A 286 14.06 16.87 -2.68
CA ALA A 286 13.91 16.25 -4.00
C ALA A 286 15.13 15.38 -4.37
N GLU A 287 16.34 15.82 -3.99
CA GLU A 287 17.58 15.09 -4.18
C GLU A 287 17.58 13.79 -3.35
N GLU A 288 17.23 13.87 -2.07
CA GLU A 288 17.15 12.71 -1.18
C GLU A 288 16.09 11.72 -1.66
N LEU A 289 14.93 12.17 -2.12
CA LEU A 289 13.92 11.31 -2.74
C LEU A 289 14.46 10.60 -3.96
N ASN A 290 15.22 11.31 -4.82
CA ASN A 290 15.85 10.69 -5.98
C ASN A 290 16.87 9.62 -5.57
N GLU A 291 17.70 9.86 -4.55
CA GLU A 291 18.65 8.88 -3.99
C GLU A 291 17.93 7.63 -3.45
N VAL A 292 16.84 7.82 -2.71
CA VAL A 292 16.00 6.73 -2.20
C VAL A 292 15.47 5.87 -3.36
N TYR A 293 14.94 6.49 -4.42
CA TYR A 293 14.42 5.74 -5.56
C TYR A 293 15.53 5.03 -6.35
N GLN A 294 16.71 5.62 -6.46
CA GLN A 294 17.89 4.92 -7.02
C GLN A 294 18.26 3.69 -6.17
N GLY A 295 18.24 3.81 -4.85
CA GLY A 295 18.43 2.70 -3.93
C GLY A 295 17.35 1.62 -4.09
N PHE A 296 16.10 2.01 -4.28
CA PHE A 296 15.01 1.06 -4.59
C PHE A 296 15.23 0.33 -5.90
N GLU A 297 15.75 0.97 -6.93
CA GLU A 297 16.12 0.31 -8.19
C GLU A 297 17.25 -0.70 -8.00
N ARG A 298 18.25 -0.39 -7.15
CA ARG A 298 19.33 -1.37 -6.83
C ARG A 298 18.78 -2.57 -6.07
N LEU A 299 17.97 -2.37 -5.02
CA LEU A 299 17.26 -3.45 -4.33
C LEU A 299 16.33 -4.23 -5.27
N GLY A 300 15.75 -3.56 -6.25
CA GLY A 300 14.92 -4.19 -7.28
C GLY A 300 15.70 -5.12 -8.21
N ARG A 301 16.96 -4.82 -8.53
CA ARG A 301 17.82 -5.75 -9.27
C ARG A 301 18.16 -6.98 -8.45
N ASP A 302 18.38 -6.82 -7.14
CA ASP A 302 18.58 -7.95 -6.22
C ASP A 302 17.28 -8.78 -6.08
N TYR A 303 16.11 -8.13 -6.10
CA TYR A 303 14.81 -8.81 -6.17
C TYR A 303 14.70 -9.67 -7.44
N LEU A 304 15.06 -9.12 -8.60
CA LEU A 304 15.08 -9.86 -9.86
C LEU A 304 15.98 -11.09 -9.78
N ALA A 305 17.21 -10.92 -9.30
CA ALA A 305 18.15 -12.02 -9.16
C ALA A 305 17.62 -13.12 -8.23
N ALA A 306 17.00 -12.74 -7.13
CA ALA A 306 16.32 -13.68 -6.20
C ALA A 306 15.14 -14.37 -6.89
N ALA A 307 14.27 -13.63 -7.57
CA ALA A 307 13.08 -14.16 -8.25
C ALA A 307 13.46 -15.16 -9.36
N LEU A 308 14.48 -14.88 -10.15
CA LEU A 308 14.99 -15.80 -11.16
C LEU A 308 15.56 -17.11 -10.55
N ALA A 309 16.01 -17.05 -9.30
CA ALA A 309 16.45 -18.21 -8.52
C ALA A 309 15.30 -18.87 -7.70
N GLY A 310 14.04 -18.49 -7.94
CA GLY A 310 12.87 -19.02 -7.21
C GLY A 310 12.79 -18.62 -5.73
N ARG A 311 13.36 -17.47 -5.37
CA ARG A 311 13.40 -16.96 -3.98
C ARG A 311 12.88 -15.53 -3.91
N THR A 312 12.60 -15.04 -2.71
CA THR A 312 12.30 -13.63 -2.44
C THR A 312 13.41 -12.98 -1.62
N ASN A 313 13.71 -11.71 -1.90
CA ASN A 313 14.64 -10.92 -1.07
C ASN A 313 13.93 -10.12 0.02
N GLY A 314 12.59 -10.17 0.10
CA GLY A 314 11.80 -9.47 1.12
C GLY A 314 11.61 -7.97 0.87
N PHE A 315 11.93 -7.42 -0.29
CA PHE A 315 11.68 -6.02 -0.62
C PHE A 315 10.20 -5.80 -0.97
N SER A 316 9.40 -5.41 0.03
CA SER A 316 7.94 -5.41 -0.09
C SER A 316 7.39 -4.33 -1.03
N ASN A 317 8.08 -3.20 -1.23
CA ASN A 317 7.65 -2.15 -2.16
C ASN A 317 7.59 -2.65 -3.60
N LEU A 318 8.63 -3.39 -4.04
CA LEU A 318 8.61 -3.97 -5.39
C LEU A 318 7.68 -5.16 -5.48
N HIS A 319 7.63 -6.01 -4.44
CA HIS A 319 6.71 -7.14 -4.39
C HIS A 319 5.25 -6.70 -4.54
N GLN A 320 4.86 -5.59 -3.91
CA GLN A 320 3.53 -5.00 -4.07
C GLN A 320 3.27 -4.53 -5.52
N LEU A 321 4.26 -3.91 -6.17
CA LEU A 321 4.13 -3.52 -7.57
C LEU A 321 4.02 -4.73 -8.49
N MET A 322 4.80 -5.80 -8.25
CA MET A 322 4.68 -7.07 -8.98
C MET A 322 3.28 -7.67 -8.83
N THR A 323 2.73 -7.65 -7.62
CA THR A 323 1.37 -8.10 -7.35
C THR A 323 0.34 -7.28 -8.13
N ASP A 324 0.42 -5.95 -8.10
CA ASP A 324 -0.51 -5.07 -8.82
C ASP A 324 -0.44 -5.29 -10.34
N LEU A 325 0.76 -5.54 -10.90
CA LEU A 325 0.96 -5.84 -12.32
C LEU A 325 0.44 -7.24 -12.69
N HIS A 326 0.71 -8.25 -11.87
CA HIS A 326 0.25 -9.63 -12.09
C HIS A 326 -1.28 -9.75 -12.03
N GLU A 327 -1.91 -9.06 -11.10
CA GLU A 327 -3.37 -8.99 -10.99
C GLU A 327 -4.04 -8.12 -12.08
N GLY A 328 -3.28 -7.35 -12.85
CA GLY A 328 -3.81 -6.36 -13.79
C GLY A 328 -4.65 -5.29 -13.07
N ARG A 329 -4.20 -4.84 -11.92
CA ARG A 329 -5.00 -4.02 -11.02
C ARG A 329 -5.18 -2.60 -11.53
N ARG A 330 -6.44 -2.15 -11.56
CA ARG A 330 -6.81 -0.77 -11.89
C ARG A 330 -7.25 -0.06 -10.62
N LYS A 331 -6.56 1.02 -10.27
CA LYS A 331 -6.85 1.83 -9.09
C LYS A 331 -7.64 3.08 -9.48
N ALA A 332 -8.89 3.18 -9.04
CA ALA A 332 -9.64 4.43 -9.08
C ALA A 332 -9.15 5.39 -7.98
N LEU A 333 -8.81 4.84 -6.84
CA LEU A 333 -8.39 5.53 -5.61
C LEU A 333 -7.00 5.06 -5.18
N PRO A 334 -6.21 5.88 -4.46
CA PRO A 334 -4.82 5.60 -4.14
C PRO A 334 -4.63 4.43 -3.16
N CYS A 335 -5.58 4.21 -2.29
CA CYS A 335 -5.53 3.13 -1.29
C CYS A 335 -6.93 2.64 -0.92
N GLY A 336 -7.02 1.70 0.04
CA GLY A 336 -8.27 1.15 0.54
C GLY A 336 -9.05 2.04 1.52
N ALA A 337 -8.48 3.17 1.94
CA ALA A 337 -9.13 4.09 2.88
C ALA A 337 -10.47 4.61 2.32
N GLY A 338 -11.54 4.48 3.08
CA GLY A 338 -12.91 4.81 2.69
C GLY A 338 -13.60 3.79 1.77
N VAL A 339 -12.87 2.90 1.09
CA VAL A 339 -13.46 1.91 0.17
C VAL A 339 -13.75 0.59 0.87
N GLY A 340 -12.81 0.06 1.59
CA GLY A 340 -12.96 -1.19 2.35
C GLY A 340 -12.33 -1.10 3.73
N LEU A 341 -11.73 0.05 4.06
CA LEU A 341 -11.05 0.30 5.31
C LEU A 341 -11.50 1.64 5.90
N LEU A 342 -11.89 1.64 7.17
CA LEU A 342 -12.08 2.83 8.00
C LEU A 342 -11.32 2.67 9.31
N ALA A 343 -11.08 3.76 10.02
CA ALA A 343 -10.51 3.73 11.36
C ALA A 343 -11.50 4.23 12.40
N VAL A 344 -11.47 3.61 13.58
CA VAL A 344 -12.30 3.98 14.73
C VAL A 344 -11.41 4.62 15.79
N ASP A 345 -11.78 5.79 16.28
CA ASP A 345 -11.10 6.44 17.39
C ASP A 345 -11.67 6.02 18.77
N ASP A 346 -11.20 6.64 19.84
CA ASP A 346 -11.61 6.31 21.21
C ASP A 346 -13.07 6.69 21.53
N GLN A 347 -13.69 7.55 20.70
CA GLN A 347 -15.10 7.96 20.82
C GLN A 347 -16.03 7.10 19.96
N GLY A 348 -15.50 6.25 19.10
CA GLY A 348 -16.27 5.44 18.16
C GLY A 348 -16.58 6.12 16.84
N GLU A 349 -15.95 7.28 16.56
CA GLU A 349 -16.12 7.98 15.29
C GLU A 349 -15.35 7.27 14.16
N LEU A 350 -15.96 7.24 12.96
CA LEU A 350 -15.41 6.59 11.79
C LEU A 350 -14.56 7.60 10.97
N ASN A 351 -13.27 7.45 11.05
CA ASN A 351 -12.30 8.25 10.32
C ASN A 351 -11.90 7.57 9.01
N LEU A 352 -11.48 8.34 8.00
CA LEU A 352 -11.06 7.82 6.68
C LEU A 352 -9.99 6.72 6.81
N CYS A 353 -8.98 6.95 7.64
CA CYS A 353 -7.97 5.95 8.04
C CYS A 353 -7.32 6.34 9.37
N HIS A 354 -6.51 5.46 9.92
CA HIS A 354 -5.81 5.66 11.20
C HIS A 354 -4.89 6.92 11.25
N ARG A 355 -4.54 7.49 10.10
CA ARG A 355 -3.75 8.71 10.05
C ARG A 355 -4.57 9.97 10.33
N PHE A 356 -5.88 9.90 10.16
CA PHE A 356 -6.79 11.01 10.38
C PHE A 356 -7.48 11.00 11.75
N THR A 357 -7.26 9.97 12.57
CA THR A 357 -7.78 9.99 13.94
C THR A 357 -7.11 11.12 14.73
N GLY A 358 -7.94 11.98 15.32
CA GLY A 358 -7.50 13.17 16.03
C GLY A 358 -7.25 14.41 15.15
N SER A 359 -7.45 14.32 13.81
CA SER A 359 -7.37 15.46 12.90
C SER A 359 -8.69 16.22 12.81
N ASP A 360 -8.64 17.40 12.21
CA ASP A 360 -9.83 18.23 11.93
C ASP A 360 -10.63 17.75 10.69
N LEU A 361 -10.25 16.65 10.06
CA LEU A 361 -11.00 16.11 8.94
C LEU A 361 -12.34 15.56 9.42
N PRO A 362 -13.44 15.77 8.67
CA PRO A 362 -14.75 15.23 9.04
C PRO A 362 -14.75 13.72 9.20
N THR A 363 -15.49 13.21 10.17
CA THR A 363 -15.78 11.78 10.34
C THR A 363 -16.88 11.34 9.38
N PHE A 364 -16.97 10.04 9.13
CA PHE A 364 -17.92 9.43 8.19
C PHE A 364 -18.93 8.52 8.90
N GLY A 365 -19.48 9.03 9.99
CA GLY A 365 -20.37 8.30 10.88
C GLY A 365 -19.69 7.79 12.13
N ASN A 366 -20.36 6.92 12.88
CA ASN A 366 -19.84 6.33 14.10
C ASN A 366 -20.30 4.88 14.27
N VAL A 367 -19.68 4.14 15.21
CA VAL A 367 -19.96 2.71 15.40
C VAL A 367 -21.38 2.38 15.84
N THR A 368 -22.15 3.36 16.35
CA THR A 368 -23.55 3.19 16.78
C THR A 368 -24.52 3.54 15.66
N GLY A 369 -24.30 4.67 14.99
CA GLY A 369 -25.15 5.17 13.90
C GLY A 369 -24.83 4.57 12.54
N GLY A 370 -23.68 3.88 12.40
CA GLY A 370 -23.24 3.31 11.15
C GLY A 370 -22.44 4.29 10.29
N ILE A 371 -22.13 3.86 9.06
CA ILE A 371 -21.36 4.64 8.10
C ILE A 371 -22.26 5.70 7.44
N ASP A 372 -21.83 6.96 7.43
CA ASP A 372 -22.44 8.00 6.59
C ASP A 372 -22.01 7.79 5.13
N ALA A 373 -22.79 6.97 4.42
CA ALA A 373 -22.51 6.61 3.03
C ALA A 373 -22.56 7.81 2.08
N ALA A 374 -23.36 8.84 2.40
CA ALA A 374 -23.48 10.04 1.57
C ALA A 374 -22.23 10.91 1.68
N ALA A 375 -21.77 11.20 2.89
CA ALA A 375 -20.54 11.97 3.12
C ALA A 375 -19.32 11.24 2.59
N LEU A 376 -19.20 9.93 2.87
CA LEU A 376 -18.09 9.10 2.39
C LEU A 376 -18.10 8.99 0.87
N GLY A 377 -19.27 8.79 0.25
CA GLY A 377 -19.42 8.72 -1.20
C GLY A 377 -19.01 10.02 -1.88
N SER A 378 -19.41 11.17 -1.34
CA SER A 378 -19.01 12.49 -1.82
C SER A 378 -17.48 12.68 -1.76
N PHE A 379 -16.87 12.33 -0.63
CA PHE A 379 -15.42 12.39 -0.46
C PHE A 379 -14.68 11.52 -1.49
N LEU A 380 -15.09 10.27 -1.65
CA LEU A 380 -14.43 9.33 -2.57
C LEU A 380 -14.63 9.71 -4.04
N GLN A 381 -15.79 10.28 -4.40
CA GLN A 381 -16.05 10.78 -5.76
C GLN A 381 -15.11 11.96 -6.09
N GLN A 382 -14.93 12.91 -5.17
CA GLN A 382 -13.97 14.01 -5.33
C GLN A 382 -12.54 13.48 -5.43
N ALA A 383 -12.19 12.49 -4.61
CA ALA A 383 -10.86 11.87 -4.65
C ALA A 383 -10.57 11.12 -5.97
N ALA A 384 -11.60 10.54 -6.60
CA ALA A 384 -11.48 9.87 -7.89
C ALA A 384 -11.38 10.84 -9.07
N GLU A 385 -11.79 12.10 -8.91
CA GLU A 385 -11.78 13.11 -9.96
C GLU A 385 -10.34 13.42 -10.39
N ARG A 386 -10.13 13.45 -11.71
CA ARG A 386 -8.81 13.69 -12.33
C ARG A 386 -8.85 14.74 -13.43
N SER A 387 -10.05 15.14 -13.87
CA SER A 387 -10.23 16.12 -14.93
C SER A 387 -9.56 17.44 -14.55
N GLY A 388 -8.87 18.07 -15.48
CA GLY A 388 -8.12 19.30 -15.25
C GLY A 388 -6.86 19.14 -14.36
N THR A 389 -6.47 17.92 -14.02
CA THR A 389 -5.24 17.63 -13.25
C THR A 389 -4.17 16.96 -14.13
N HIS A 390 -2.91 17.00 -13.69
CA HIS A 390 -1.83 16.25 -14.35
C HIS A 390 -2.05 14.74 -14.37
N CYS A 391 -2.98 14.22 -13.57
CA CYS A 391 -3.31 12.79 -13.53
C CYS A 391 -4.21 12.35 -14.69
N GLU A 392 -4.92 13.26 -15.33
CA GLU A 392 -5.87 12.96 -16.41
C GLU A 392 -5.22 12.23 -17.58
N THR A 393 -4.05 12.68 -18.01
CA THR A 393 -3.29 12.11 -19.13
C THR A 393 -2.09 11.25 -18.67
N CYS A 394 -1.89 11.08 -17.37
CA CYS A 394 -0.72 10.37 -16.83
C CYS A 394 -0.73 8.89 -17.21
N ARG A 395 0.40 8.40 -17.78
CA ARG A 395 0.54 7.00 -18.20
C ARG A 395 0.42 5.96 -17.08
N ILE A 396 0.66 6.34 -15.82
CA ILE A 396 0.54 5.44 -14.66
C ILE A 396 -0.71 5.71 -13.82
N ARG A 397 -1.67 6.49 -14.32
CA ARG A 397 -2.83 6.95 -13.55
C ARG A 397 -3.66 5.84 -12.91
N ASN A 398 -3.69 4.66 -13.52
CA ASN A 398 -4.43 3.50 -13.02
C ASN A 398 -3.60 2.60 -12.09
N LEU A 399 -2.33 2.89 -11.89
CA LEU A 399 -1.45 2.23 -10.91
C LEU A 399 -1.18 3.10 -9.68
N CYS A 400 -1.05 4.44 -9.86
CA CYS A 400 -0.77 5.40 -8.79
C CYS A 400 -2.06 5.95 -8.13
N ALA A 401 -3.05 6.38 -8.94
CA ALA A 401 -4.31 6.98 -8.50
C ALA A 401 -4.20 8.30 -7.68
N GLY A 402 -3.06 9.00 -7.73
CA GLY A 402 -2.94 10.38 -7.22
C GLY A 402 -2.27 10.56 -5.86
N GLY A 403 -1.78 9.50 -5.22
CA GLY A 403 -1.02 9.59 -3.97
C GLY A 403 -1.83 9.36 -2.69
N CYS A 404 -1.26 9.66 -1.52
CA CYS A 404 -1.86 9.40 -0.23
C CYS A 404 -2.71 10.60 0.24
N TYR A 405 -3.95 10.37 0.67
CA TYR A 405 -4.83 11.40 1.23
C TYR A 405 -4.20 12.19 2.38
N HIS A 406 -3.56 11.48 3.31
CA HIS A 406 -2.93 12.12 4.45
C HIS A 406 -1.68 12.92 4.06
N GLU A 407 -0.93 12.50 3.07
CA GLU A 407 0.20 13.26 2.56
C GLU A 407 -0.27 14.55 1.88
N SER A 408 -1.33 14.44 1.09
CA SER A 408 -1.99 15.60 0.49
C SER A 408 -2.49 16.59 1.56
N TRP A 409 -3.16 16.06 2.59
CA TRP A 409 -3.59 16.85 3.75
C TRP A 409 -2.42 17.55 4.46
N ALA A 410 -1.41 16.81 4.84
CA ALA A 410 -0.26 17.34 5.58
C ALA A 410 0.52 18.40 4.79
N ARG A 411 0.58 18.26 3.46
CA ARG A 411 1.36 19.14 2.59
C ARG A 411 0.56 20.34 2.08
N TYR A 412 -0.72 20.16 1.77
CA TYR A 412 -1.55 21.14 1.06
C TYR A 412 -2.80 21.59 1.84
N GLY A 413 -3.08 21.00 3.00
CA GLY A 413 -4.32 21.25 3.76
C GLY A 413 -5.59 20.70 3.09
N ASP A 414 -5.44 19.94 2.00
CA ASP A 414 -6.55 19.35 1.24
C ASP A 414 -6.27 17.87 0.92
N PRO A 415 -7.05 16.92 1.43
CA PRO A 415 -6.85 15.50 1.21
C PRO A 415 -7.13 15.07 -0.25
N HIS A 416 -7.84 15.87 -1.03
CA HIS A 416 -8.16 15.60 -2.44
C HIS A 416 -7.07 16.09 -3.40
N HIS A 417 -6.19 16.98 -2.95
CA HIS A 417 -5.08 17.46 -3.75
C HIS A 417 -4.17 16.30 -4.16
N LYS A 418 -3.80 16.26 -5.45
CA LYS A 418 -2.91 15.19 -5.91
C LYS A 418 -1.47 15.46 -5.48
N THR A 419 -0.76 14.39 -5.07
CA THR A 419 0.61 14.49 -4.56
C THR A 419 1.59 14.50 -5.74
N TYR A 420 2.05 15.67 -6.16
CA TYR A 420 2.85 15.82 -7.39
C TYR A 420 4.36 15.82 -7.20
N HIS A 421 4.85 16.10 -6.03
CA HIS A 421 6.27 16.36 -5.78
C HIS A 421 7.23 15.20 -6.12
N TYR A 422 6.73 13.96 -6.22
CA TYR A 422 7.52 12.80 -6.65
C TYR A 422 6.91 12.05 -7.85
N CYS A 423 6.05 12.69 -8.64
CA CYS A 423 5.38 12.06 -9.79
C CYS A 423 6.37 11.46 -10.79
N GLU A 424 7.49 12.16 -11.09
CA GLU A 424 8.48 11.66 -12.03
C GLU A 424 9.19 10.42 -11.50
N LEU A 425 9.50 10.40 -10.20
CA LEU A 425 10.10 9.25 -9.54
C LEU A 425 9.15 8.04 -9.55
N LEU A 426 7.85 8.26 -9.32
CA LEU A 426 6.85 7.20 -9.42
C LEU A 426 6.68 6.67 -10.84
N ARG A 427 6.71 7.53 -11.86
CA ARG A 427 6.68 7.09 -13.26
C ARG A 427 7.89 6.20 -13.58
N ARG A 428 9.08 6.64 -13.20
CA ARG A 428 10.32 5.86 -13.35
C ARG A 428 10.27 4.53 -12.59
N TRP A 429 9.73 4.54 -11.38
CA TRP A 429 9.55 3.34 -10.56
C TRP A 429 8.62 2.30 -11.20
N VAL A 430 7.51 2.75 -11.79
CA VAL A 430 6.58 1.86 -12.49
C VAL A 430 7.22 1.32 -13.77
N ASP A 431 7.92 2.15 -14.54
CA ASP A 431 8.65 1.71 -15.75
C ASP A 431 9.70 0.64 -15.40
N PHE A 432 10.47 0.87 -14.32
CA PHE A 432 11.41 -0.10 -13.78
C PHE A 432 10.71 -1.40 -13.35
N GLY A 433 9.60 -1.30 -12.63
CA GLY A 433 8.80 -2.46 -12.22
C GLY A 433 8.27 -3.28 -13.40
N ILE A 434 7.82 -2.64 -14.47
CA ILE A 434 7.39 -3.32 -15.70
C ILE A 434 8.57 -4.08 -16.35
N ALA A 435 9.77 -3.50 -16.37
CA ALA A 435 10.95 -4.19 -16.88
C ALA A 435 11.29 -5.43 -16.03
N ILE A 436 11.28 -5.32 -14.71
CA ILE A 436 11.48 -6.46 -13.79
C ILE A 436 10.42 -7.53 -13.99
N PHE A 437 9.14 -7.13 -14.09
CA PHE A 437 8.03 -8.05 -14.34
C PHE A 437 8.22 -8.82 -15.66
N SER A 438 8.62 -8.12 -16.71
CA SER A 438 8.91 -8.72 -18.02
C SER A 438 10.01 -9.78 -17.95
N GLU A 439 11.12 -9.46 -17.30
CA GLU A 439 12.25 -10.38 -17.13
C GLU A 439 11.87 -11.64 -16.34
N ILE A 440 11.09 -11.49 -15.26
CA ILE A 440 10.60 -12.62 -14.47
C ILE A 440 9.62 -13.45 -15.31
N SER A 441 8.67 -12.82 -16.01
CA SER A 441 7.69 -13.51 -16.85
C SER A 441 8.36 -14.34 -17.94
N ALA A 442 9.42 -13.82 -18.56
CA ALA A 442 10.13 -14.50 -19.63
C ALA A 442 11.02 -15.65 -19.13
N ARG A 443 11.65 -15.50 -17.96
CA ARG A 443 12.73 -16.40 -17.51
C ARG A 443 12.33 -17.30 -16.33
N ASN A 444 11.33 -16.95 -15.55
CA ASN A 444 10.78 -17.76 -14.46
C ASN A 444 9.27 -17.45 -14.26
N PRO A 445 8.38 -17.78 -15.22
CA PRO A 445 6.95 -17.46 -15.13
C PRO A 445 6.26 -18.07 -13.91
N GLY A 446 6.69 -19.22 -13.42
CA GLY A 446 6.16 -19.89 -12.23
C GLY A 446 6.44 -19.14 -10.90
N TYR A 447 7.31 -18.13 -10.92
CA TYR A 447 7.58 -17.31 -9.74
C TYR A 447 6.32 -16.62 -9.20
N PHE A 448 5.50 -16.06 -10.09
CA PHE A 448 4.30 -15.34 -9.70
C PHE A 448 3.27 -16.26 -9.05
N GLU A 449 3.07 -17.45 -9.60
CA GLU A 449 2.15 -18.45 -9.03
C GLU A 449 2.59 -18.94 -7.65
N SER A 450 3.90 -19.00 -7.40
CA SER A 450 4.47 -19.52 -6.16
C SER A 450 4.62 -18.49 -5.06
N HIS A 451 4.75 -17.18 -5.40
CA HIS A 451 5.14 -16.13 -4.46
C HIS A 451 4.15 -14.97 -4.38
N ILE A 452 3.15 -14.90 -5.28
CA ILE A 452 2.11 -13.88 -5.23
C ILE A 452 0.78 -14.52 -4.88
N GLU A 453 0.33 -14.28 -3.65
CA GLU A 453 -1.04 -14.62 -3.26
C GLU A 453 -2.00 -13.64 -3.95
N THR A 454 -2.75 -14.15 -4.92
CA THR A 454 -3.74 -13.35 -5.64
C THR A 454 -4.92 -13.03 -4.72
N ARG A 455 -5.25 -11.76 -4.58
CA ARG A 455 -6.38 -11.29 -3.76
C ARG A 455 -7.74 -11.69 -4.35
N ARG A 456 -7.78 -12.14 -5.62
CA ARG A 456 -8.99 -12.66 -6.29
C ARG A 456 -9.47 -13.98 -5.72
N ALA A 457 -8.62 -14.73 -5.05
CA ALA A 457 -8.99 -16.01 -4.43
C ALA A 457 -9.77 -15.86 -3.12
N VAL A 458 -9.90 -14.65 -2.58
CA VAL A 458 -10.50 -14.35 -1.26
C VAL A 458 -11.82 -13.57 -1.38
N ALA A 459 -12.31 -13.30 -2.59
CA ALA A 459 -13.56 -12.55 -2.84
C ALA A 459 -14.79 -13.47 -2.89
#